data_7e518cec5c63a099a0c03fcd6e6227f1
#
_entry.id   7e518cec5c63a099a0c03fcd6e6227f1
#
_cell.length_a   1.000
_cell.length_b   1.000
_cell.length_c   1.000
_cell.angle_alpha   90.00
_cell.angle_beta   90.00
_cell.angle_gamma   90.00
#
_symmetry.space_group_name_H-M   'P 1'
#
loop_
_entity.id
_entity.type
_entity.pdbx_description
1 polymer ?
#
loop_
_entity_poly.entity_id
_entity_poly.type
_entity_poly.pdbx_seq_one_letter_code
_entity_poly.pdbx_strand_id
1 'polypeptide(L)'
;MKIKQITIKNFRSIKSALIDVDSFNVFVGQNNHGKTNLFEAIDWFYTGKGDIDKIRFGRSGTDEVCVEIEFSEIQDGIEKMKNKKNKTAIQNLLGKNDTIRVKRTSLGPKTRKIFDTKTNDWLAKNPTGFDSAFNAFLPKFEYVSTKIDPLAMAKYGKNTPIANMLSGVLTTILEENEQYSKFKEQFDKLFTSSESEVRVKLDELSGQVKMYLEKQFADCNKVVFEV
;
A
#
# COMPACT_ATOMS: atom_id res chain seq x y z
N MET A 1 -3.72 6.49 -13.96
CA MET A 1 -2.31 6.10 -13.71
C MET A 1 -2.10 4.65 -14.01
N LYS A 2 -1.09 4.31 -14.80
CA LYS A 2 -0.75 2.95 -15.25
C LYS A 2 0.73 2.69 -15.10
N ILE A 3 1.14 1.43 -14.94
CA ILE A 3 2.54 1.04 -15.07
C ILE A 3 2.88 1.03 -16.56
N LYS A 4 3.94 1.75 -16.95
CA LYS A 4 4.42 1.84 -18.33
C LYS A 4 5.63 0.94 -18.55
N GLN A 5 6.57 0.93 -17.60
CA GLN A 5 7.80 0.17 -17.72
C GLN A 5 8.30 -0.28 -16.36
N ILE A 6 8.93 -1.44 -16.30
CA ILE A 6 9.53 -2.01 -15.10
C ILE A 6 10.99 -2.37 -15.41
N THR A 7 11.91 -1.85 -14.61
CA THR A 7 13.33 -2.24 -14.63
C THR A 7 13.67 -2.98 -13.34
N ILE A 8 14.23 -4.16 -13.47
CA ILE A 8 14.64 -5.02 -12.34
C ILE A 8 16.13 -5.32 -12.46
N LYS A 9 16.87 -5.14 -11.37
CA LYS A 9 18.29 -5.49 -11.29
C LYS A 9 18.58 -6.29 -10.02
N ASN A 10 19.33 -7.37 -10.18
CA ASN A 10 19.84 -8.22 -9.10
C ASN A 10 18.77 -8.79 -8.15
N PHE A 11 17.58 -9.08 -8.67
CA PHE A 11 16.46 -9.62 -7.87
C PHE A 11 16.28 -11.11 -8.12
N ARG A 12 16.57 -11.96 -7.12
CA ARG A 12 16.43 -13.43 -7.14
C ARG A 12 17.11 -14.08 -8.34
N SER A 13 16.35 -14.57 -9.34
CA SER A 13 16.90 -15.14 -10.59
C SER A 13 17.06 -14.10 -11.70
N ILE A 14 16.65 -12.87 -11.48
CA ILE A 14 16.69 -11.80 -12.47
C ILE A 14 17.94 -10.94 -12.24
N LYS A 15 18.96 -11.10 -13.10
CA LYS A 15 20.16 -10.26 -13.06
C LYS A 15 19.85 -8.85 -13.57
N SER A 16 19.19 -8.77 -14.73
CA SER A 16 18.72 -7.51 -15.31
C SER A 16 17.55 -7.80 -16.23
N ALA A 17 16.47 -7.03 -16.10
CA ALA A 17 15.32 -7.07 -17.01
C ALA A 17 14.76 -5.67 -17.19
N LEU A 18 14.34 -5.35 -18.42
CA LEU A 18 13.57 -4.19 -18.80
C LEU A 18 12.29 -4.68 -19.48
N ILE A 19 11.15 -4.29 -18.98
CA ILE A 19 9.85 -4.79 -19.40
C ILE A 19 8.93 -3.62 -19.66
N ASP A 20 8.50 -3.46 -20.89
CA ASP A 20 7.41 -2.54 -21.24
C ASP A 20 6.08 -3.21 -20.90
N VAL A 21 5.17 -2.46 -20.30
CA VAL A 21 3.91 -2.97 -19.76
C VAL A 21 2.75 -2.31 -20.48
N ASP A 22 1.87 -3.14 -21.01
CA ASP A 22 0.59 -2.74 -21.61
C ASP A 22 -0.58 -3.01 -20.66
N SER A 23 -1.81 -2.74 -21.13
CA SER A 23 -3.04 -3.01 -20.38
C SER A 23 -3.26 -4.51 -20.10
N PHE A 24 -2.67 -5.38 -20.92
CA PHE A 24 -2.69 -6.84 -20.75
C PHE A 24 -1.34 -7.42 -21.17
N ASN A 25 -0.72 -8.20 -20.28
CA ASN A 25 0.58 -8.82 -20.54
C ASN A 25 0.53 -10.30 -20.19
N VAL A 26 1.14 -11.13 -21.02
CA VAL A 26 1.26 -12.58 -20.79
C VAL A 26 2.71 -12.98 -20.72
N PHE A 27 3.12 -13.55 -19.60
CA PHE A 27 4.47 -14.08 -19.39
C PHE A 27 4.46 -15.60 -19.52
N VAL A 28 5.06 -16.10 -20.59
CA VAL A 28 5.18 -17.53 -20.87
C VAL A 28 6.62 -18.02 -20.65
N GLY A 29 6.78 -19.26 -20.30
CA GLY A 29 8.11 -19.89 -20.10
C GLY A 29 8.01 -21.12 -19.22
N GLN A 30 9.08 -21.89 -19.19
CA GLN A 30 9.16 -23.11 -18.37
C GLN A 30 9.02 -22.79 -16.88
N ASN A 31 8.64 -23.81 -16.09
CA ASN A 31 8.60 -23.67 -14.64
C ASN A 31 9.98 -23.35 -14.08
N ASN A 32 10.02 -22.56 -13.02
CA ASN A 32 11.25 -22.12 -12.37
C ASN A 32 12.14 -21.14 -13.17
N HIS A 33 11.66 -20.58 -14.29
CA HIS A 33 12.40 -19.57 -15.10
C HIS A 33 12.12 -18.12 -14.69
N GLY A 34 11.73 -17.88 -13.46
CA GLY A 34 11.67 -16.53 -12.89
C GLY A 34 10.37 -15.74 -13.14
N LYS A 35 9.32 -16.33 -13.76
CA LYS A 35 8.03 -15.64 -13.96
C LYS A 35 7.46 -15.09 -12.65
N THR A 36 7.45 -15.92 -11.60
CA THR A 36 7.00 -15.51 -10.27
C THR A 36 7.90 -14.42 -9.67
N ASN A 37 9.21 -14.47 -9.92
CA ASN A 37 10.16 -13.50 -9.39
C ASN A 37 9.90 -12.09 -9.94
N LEU A 38 9.32 -11.95 -11.13
CA LEU A 38 8.86 -10.66 -11.67
C LEU A 38 7.77 -10.06 -10.77
N PHE A 39 6.73 -10.82 -10.48
CA PHE A 39 5.63 -10.34 -9.63
C PHE A 39 6.07 -10.08 -8.20
N GLU A 40 6.98 -10.90 -7.66
CA GLU A 40 7.57 -10.69 -6.35
C GLU A 40 8.49 -9.45 -6.31
N ALA A 41 9.14 -9.09 -7.41
CA ALA A 41 9.88 -7.84 -7.52
C ALA A 41 8.95 -6.62 -7.48
N ILE A 42 7.79 -6.70 -8.16
CA ILE A 42 6.76 -5.67 -8.10
C ILE A 42 6.20 -5.57 -6.68
N ASP A 43 5.86 -6.68 -6.05
CA ASP A 43 5.39 -6.69 -4.65
C ASP A 43 6.42 -6.06 -3.71
N TRP A 44 7.69 -6.41 -3.87
CA TRP A 44 8.77 -5.80 -3.10
C TRP A 44 8.89 -4.29 -3.35
N PHE A 45 8.71 -3.83 -4.58
CA PHE A 45 8.66 -2.40 -4.87
C PHE A 45 7.54 -1.70 -4.10
N TYR A 46 6.36 -2.32 -3.98
CA TYR A 46 5.23 -1.77 -3.25
C TYR A 46 5.42 -1.81 -1.74
N THR A 47 5.85 -2.94 -1.20
CA THR A 47 5.87 -3.21 0.24
C THR A 47 7.19 -2.89 0.93
N GLY A 48 8.32 -3.06 0.23
CA GLY A 48 9.67 -3.00 0.82
C GLY A 48 9.95 -4.10 1.83
N LYS A 49 9.07 -5.09 1.92
CA LYS A 49 9.17 -6.19 2.88
C LYS A 49 9.98 -7.36 2.30
N GLY A 50 10.74 -8.01 3.13
CA GLY A 50 11.50 -9.20 2.76
C GLY A 50 12.93 -9.15 3.28
N ASP A 51 13.55 -10.32 3.31
CA ASP A 51 14.95 -10.49 3.67
C ASP A 51 15.81 -10.15 2.43
N ILE A 52 16.62 -9.12 2.53
CA ILE A 52 17.44 -8.61 1.41
C ILE A 52 18.37 -9.68 0.87
N ASP A 53 18.96 -10.49 1.73
CA ASP A 53 19.90 -11.54 1.30
C ASP A 53 19.18 -12.65 0.51
N LYS A 54 17.92 -12.94 0.83
CA LYS A 54 17.11 -13.91 0.09
C LYS A 54 16.60 -13.40 -1.25
N ILE A 55 16.45 -12.08 -1.39
CA ILE A 55 15.98 -11.47 -2.65
C ILE A 55 17.11 -11.08 -3.60
N ARG A 56 18.38 -11.10 -3.16
CA ARG A 56 19.53 -10.84 -4.03
C ARG A 56 19.66 -11.89 -5.12
N PHE A 57 20.19 -11.46 -6.27
CA PHE A 57 20.52 -12.36 -7.36
C PHE A 57 21.52 -13.43 -6.92
N GLY A 58 21.20 -14.70 -7.20
CA GLY A 58 22.04 -15.83 -6.80
C GLY A 58 22.17 -16.05 -5.29
N ARG A 59 21.45 -15.30 -4.45
CA ARG A 59 21.53 -15.33 -2.98
C ARG A 59 22.95 -15.11 -2.43
N SER A 60 23.79 -14.47 -3.20
CA SER A 60 25.17 -14.18 -2.83
C SER A 60 25.58 -12.84 -3.41
N GLY A 61 26.59 -12.22 -2.80
CA GLY A 61 27.15 -10.97 -3.29
C GLY A 61 26.63 -9.73 -2.57
N THR A 62 27.25 -8.61 -2.90
CA THR A 62 26.98 -7.27 -2.36
C THR A 62 26.21 -6.39 -3.34
N ASP A 63 25.82 -6.93 -4.50
CA ASP A 63 25.17 -6.18 -5.55
C ASP A 63 23.86 -5.56 -5.06
N GLU A 64 23.65 -4.29 -5.40
CA GLU A 64 22.42 -3.60 -5.05
C GLU A 64 21.25 -4.20 -5.81
N VAL A 65 20.23 -4.61 -5.07
CA VAL A 65 18.92 -4.93 -5.65
C VAL A 65 18.20 -3.63 -5.98
N CYS A 66 17.69 -3.50 -7.20
CA CYS A 66 16.93 -2.34 -7.62
C CYS A 66 15.69 -2.75 -8.41
N VAL A 67 14.55 -2.22 -8.02
CA VAL A 67 13.31 -2.28 -8.81
C VAL A 67 12.85 -0.87 -9.06
N GLU A 68 12.78 -0.50 -10.33
CA GLU A 68 12.33 0.80 -10.81
C GLU A 68 11.05 0.61 -11.62
N ILE A 69 10.07 1.46 -11.40
CA ILE A 69 8.81 1.47 -12.15
C ILE A 69 8.56 2.88 -12.68
N GLU A 70 8.30 2.97 -13.98
CA GLU A 70 7.77 4.15 -14.62
C GLU A 70 6.25 4.05 -14.70
N PHE A 71 5.58 5.07 -14.22
CA PHE A 71 4.13 5.22 -14.31
C PHE A 71 3.76 6.31 -15.29
N SER A 72 2.62 6.13 -15.97
CA SER A 72 2.01 7.11 -16.88
C SER A 72 0.58 7.46 -16.43
N GLU A 73 -0.06 8.39 -17.11
CA GLU A 73 -1.40 8.89 -16.79
C GLU A 73 -1.50 9.39 -15.34
N ILE A 74 -0.50 10.15 -14.94
CA ILE A 74 -0.33 10.59 -13.55
C ILE A 74 -1.38 11.64 -13.19
N GLN A 75 -1.72 12.53 -14.11
CA GLN A 75 -2.65 13.62 -13.85
C GLN A 75 -4.04 13.07 -13.49
N ASP A 76 -4.51 12.03 -14.16
CA ASP A 76 -5.78 11.34 -13.82
C ASP A 76 -5.76 10.78 -12.39
N GLY A 77 -4.61 10.23 -11.98
CA GLY A 77 -4.42 9.73 -10.63
C GLY A 77 -4.48 10.85 -9.59
N ILE A 78 -3.84 11.99 -9.88
CA ILE A 78 -3.83 13.18 -9.00
C ILE A 78 -5.25 13.72 -8.84
N GLU A 79 -6.02 13.79 -9.91
CA GLU A 79 -7.40 14.29 -9.87
C GLU A 79 -8.28 13.46 -8.94
N LYS A 80 -8.11 12.16 -8.91
CA LYS A 80 -8.86 11.21 -8.07
C LYS A 80 -8.44 11.20 -6.60
N MET A 81 -7.36 11.90 -6.22
CA MET A 81 -6.92 11.94 -4.83
C MET A 81 -7.89 12.73 -3.94
N LYS A 82 -8.45 12.07 -2.92
CA LYS A 82 -9.39 12.66 -1.95
C LYS A 82 -8.69 13.59 -0.94
N ASN A 83 -7.48 13.23 -0.50
CA ASN A 83 -6.74 14.01 0.49
C ASN A 83 -6.07 15.22 -0.17
N LYS A 84 -6.61 16.42 0.10
CA LYS A 84 -6.13 17.68 -0.48
C LYS A 84 -4.63 17.96 -0.20
N LYS A 85 -4.17 17.68 1.01
CA LYS A 85 -2.75 17.88 1.41
C LYS A 85 -1.81 17.00 0.58
N ASN A 86 -2.14 15.71 0.45
CA ASN A 86 -1.36 14.79 -0.36
C ASN A 86 -1.41 15.16 -1.84
N LYS A 87 -2.60 15.55 -2.35
CA LYS A 87 -2.78 16.02 -3.73
C LYS A 87 -1.87 17.20 -4.04
N THR A 88 -1.88 18.24 -3.20
CA THR A 88 -1.02 19.42 -3.37
C THR A 88 0.46 19.05 -3.32
N ALA A 89 0.88 18.17 -2.41
CA ALA A 89 2.28 17.73 -2.30
C ALA A 89 2.75 17.02 -3.58
N ILE A 90 1.93 16.13 -4.14
CA ILE A 90 2.24 15.42 -5.38
C ILE A 90 2.22 16.39 -6.59
N GLN A 91 1.23 17.29 -6.67
CA GLN A 91 1.16 18.30 -7.73
C GLN A 91 2.38 19.23 -7.75
N ASN A 92 2.83 19.69 -6.59
CA ASN A 92 4.02 20.54 -6.49
C ASN A 92 5.29 19.82 -6.93
N LEU A 93 5.38 18.51 -6.68
CA LEU A 93 6.53 17.70 -7.07
C LEU A 93 6.55 17.42 -8.57
N LEU A 94 5.42 17.00 -9.13
CA LEU A 94 5.34 16.51 -10.50
C LEU A 94 4.99 17.62 -11.52
N GLY A 95 4.37 18.69 -11.08
CA GLY A 95 3.90 19.75 -11.96
C GLY A 95 2.94 19.21 -13.02
N LYS A 96 3.25 19.51 -14.30
CA LYS A 96 2.47 19.05 -15.46
C LYS A 96 2.97 17.74 -16.08
N ASN A 97 3.97 17.08 -15.46
CA ASN A 97 4.46 15.82 -15.98
C ASN A 97 3.37 14.75 -15.93
N ASP A 98 3.26 13.97 -16.98
CA ASP A 98 2.30 12.85 -17.04
C ASP A 98 2.98 11.51 -16.82
N THR A 99 4.26 11.50 -16.48
CA THR A 99 5.02 10.31 -16.10
C THR A 99 5.84 10.55 -14.84
N ILE A 100 6.05 9.49 -14.06
CA ILE A 100 6.96 9.48 -12.92
C ILE A 100 7.76 8.18 -12.89
N ARG A 101 9.07 8.30 -12.67
CA ARG A 101 9.94 7.15 -12.41
C ARG A 101 10.30 7.08 -10.94
N VAL A 102 10.10 5.91 -10.36
CA VAL A 102 10.34 5.68 -8.93
C VAL A 102 11.08 4.37 -8.77
N LYS A 103 12.12 4.35 -7.93
CA LYS A 103 12.85 3.12 -7.63
C LYS A 103 12.87 2.81 -6.14
N ARG A 104 12.95 1.52 -5.84
CA ARG A 104 13.30 0.99 -4.52
C ARG A 104 14.61 0.23 -4.64
N THR A 105 15.50 0.40 -3.67
CA THR A 105 16.80 -0.29 -3.66
C THR A 105 17.06 -0.98 -2.32
N SER A 106 17.96 -1.96 -2.33
CA SER A 106 18.33 -2.69 -1.11
C SER A 106 19.13 -1.86 -0.11
N LEU A 107 19.73 -0.73 -0.54
CA LEU A 107 20.46 0.18 0.33
C LEU A 107 19.53 1.06 1.20
N GLY A 108 18.26 1.19 0.81
CA GLY A 108 17.25 1.92 1.57
C GLY A 108 15.84 1.35 1.32
N PRO A 109 15.58 0.09 1.72
CA PRO A 109 14.35 -0.61 1.31
C PRO A 109 13.08 -0.02 1.92
N LYS A 110 13.19 0.80 2.96
CA LYS A 110 12.03 1.44 3.62
C LYS A 110 11.42 2.57 2.79
N THR A 111 12.22 3.22 1.95
CA THR A 111 11.79 4.39 1.17
C THR A 111 12.04 4.17 -0.32
N ARG A 112 11.24 4.82 -1.16
CA ARG A 112 11.44 4.84 -2.62
C ARG A 112 12.08 6.16 -3.01
N LYS A 113 12.90 6.16 -4.04
CA LYS A 113 13.50 7.37 -4.62
C LYS A 113 12.79 7.76 -5.89
N ILE A 114 12.65 9.06 -6.12
CA ILE A 114 12.03 9.65 -7.30
C ILE A 114 13.14 10.10 -8.25
N PHE A 115 12.89 9.93 -9.54
CA PHE A 115 13.71 10.51 -10.59
C PHE A 115 13.23 11.94 -10.88
N ASP A 116 14.15 12.89 -10.77
CA ASP A 116 13.88 14.28 -11.13
C ASP A 116 14.26 14.52 -12.59
N THR A 117 13.25 14.79 -13.41
CA THR A 117 13.45 15.07 -14.85
C THR A 117 14.17 16.39 -15.11
N LYS A 118 14.20 17.32 -14.14
CA LYS A 118 14.87 18.61 -14.29
C LYS A 118 16.38 18.48 -14.13
N THR A 119 16.81 17.70 -13.16
CA THR A 119 18.23 17.44 -12.89
C THR A 119 18.74 16.21 -13.63
N ASN A 120 17.84 15.43 -14.24
CA ASN A 120 18.10 14.15 -14.90
C ASN A 120 18.82 13.14 -13.98
N ASP A 121 18.48 13.16 -12.70
CA ASP A 121 19.08 12.28 -11.68
C ASP A 121 18.05 11.90 -10.59
N TRP A 122 18.42 10.95 -9.75
CA TRP A 122 17.62 10.52 -8.61
C TRP A 122 17.74 11.51 -7.46
N LEU A 123 16.60 11.92 -6.90
CA LEU A 123 16.62 12.78 -5.72
C LEU A 123 17.42 12.13 -4.59
N ALA A 124 18.38 12.85 -4.03
CA ALA A 124 19.16 12.40 -2.88
C ALA A 124 18.25 12.15 -1.67
N LYS A 125 17.23 13.00 -1.49
CA LYS A 125 16.22 12.90 -0.42
C LYS A 125 14.85 13.29 -0.97
N ASN A 126 13.86 12.43 -0.73
CA ASN A 126 12.47 12.76 -1.06
C ASN A 126 11.93 13.89 -0.18
N PRO A 127 10.95 14.66 -0.67
CA PRO A 127 10.18 15.57 0.18
C PRO A 127 9.54 14.82 1.35
N THR A 128 9.46 15.48 2.51
CA THR A 128 8.84 14.89 3.71
C THR A 128 7.40 14.48 3.44
N GLY A 129 7.04 13.26 3.83
CA GLY A 129 5.70 12.71 3.62
C GLY A 129 5.44 12.14 2.22
N PHE A 130 6.43 12.15 1.32
CA PHE A 130 6.27 11.66 -0.03
C PHE A 130 5.76 10.21 -0.09
N ASP A 131 6.40 9.28 0.63
CA ASP A 131 6.01 7.86 0.56
C ASP A 131 4.55 7.64 0.99
N SER A 132 4.06 8.36 1.99
CA SER A 132 2.65 8.29 2.41
C SER A 132 1.71 8.86 1.35
N ALA A 133 2.04 10.02 0.78
CA ALA A 133 1.26 10.63 -0.29
C ALA A 133 1.28 9.75 -1.55
N PHE A 134 2.45 9.18 -1.87
CA PHE A 134 2.63 8.31 -3.02
C PHE A 134 1.90 6.98 -2.87
N ASN A 135 1.86 6.38 -1.67
CA ASN A 135 1.07 5.18 -1.41
C ASN A 135 -0.44 5.39 -1.63
N ALA A 136 -0.96 6.58 -1.27
CA ALA A 136 -2.36 6.92 -1.52
C ALA A 136 -2.67 7.17 -3.01
N PHE A 137 -1.65 7.41 -3.81
CA PHE A 137 -1.72 7.74 -5.22
C PHE A 137 -1.45 6.55 -6.14
N LEU A 138 -0.60 5.60 -5.71
CA LEU A 138 -0.25 4.39 -6.46
C LEU A 138 -1.49 3.56 -6.79
N PRO A 139 -1.58 2.99 -8.02
CA PRO A 139 -2.55 1.94 -8.30
C PRO A 139 -2.31 0.76 -7.34
N LYS A 140 -3.39 0.14 -6.88
CA LYS A 140 -3.27 -1.06 -6.03
C LYS A 140 -2.66 -2.20 -6.85
N PHE A 141 -1.71 -2.89 -6.25
CA PHE A 141 -1.13 -4.12 -6.79
C PHE A 141 -1.68 -5.31 -6.01
N GLU A 142 -2.39 -6.20 -6.69
CA GLU A 142 -2.92 -7.44 -6.11
C GLU A 142 -2.26 -8.63 -6.81
N TYR A 143 -1.43 -9.35 -6.06
CA TYR A 143 -0.77 -10.55 -6.54
C TYR A 143 -1.57 -11.81 -6.18
N VAL A 144 -2.13 -12.44 -7.19
CA VAL A 144 -2.88 -13.68 -7.05
C VAL A 144 -1.96 -14.87 -7.29
N SER A 145 -1.50 -15.52 -6.21
CA SER A 145 -0.63 -16.69 -6.29
C SER A 145 -1.41 -17.96 -6.63
N THR A 146 -0.82 -18.84 -7.42
CA THR A 146 -1.37 -20.18 -7.72
C THR A 146 -1.41 -21.12 -6.50
N LYS A 147 -0.76 -20.75 -5.40
CA LYS A 147 -0.76 -21.52 -4.14
C LYS A 147 -1.96 -21.21 -3.23
N ILE A 148 -2.82 -20.28 -3.62
CA ILE A 148 -3.98 -19.89 -2.82
C ILE A 148 -5.17 -20.75 -3.22
N ASP A 149 -5.89 -21.26 -2.21
CA ASP A 149 -7.16 -21.96 -2.40
C ASP A 149 -8.17 -21.04 -3.13
N PRO A 150 -8.68 -21.45 -4.32
CA PRO A 150 -9.65 -20.64 -5.07
C PRO A 150 -10.91 -20.32 -4.27
N LEU A 151 -11.37 -21.24 -3.40
CA LEU A 151 -12.54 -21.02 -2.57
C LEU A 151 -12.29 -19.98 -1.48
N ALA A 152 -11.07 -19.96 -0.91
CA ALA A 152 -10.67 -18.92 0.03
C ALA A 152 -10.55 -17.55 -0.63
N MET A 153 -10.13 -17.50 -1.89
CA MET A 153 -10.06 -16.25 -2.66
C MET A 153 -11.43 -15.70 -3.04
N ALA A 154 -12.39 -16.58 -3.33
CA ALA A 154 -13.75 -16.20 -3.71
C ALA A 154 -14.58 -15.70 -2.51
N LYS A 155 -14.15 -15.94 -1.27
CA LYS A 155 -14.84 -15.43 -0.09
C LYS A 155 -14.61 -13.93 0.07
N TYR A 156 -15.69 -13.19 0.26
CA TYR A 156 -15.62 -11.79 0.66
C TYR A 156 -15.28 -11.74 2.16
N GLY A 157 -14.08 -11.30 2.48
CA GLY A 157 -13.60 -11.20 3.86
C GLY A 157 -12.43 -10.21 3.97
N LYS A 158 -12.12 -9.78 5.17
CA LYS A 158 -11.02 -8.83 5.41
C LYS A 158 -9.71 -9.36 4.80
N ASN A 159 -9.08 -8.56 3.96
CA ASN A 159 -7.81 -8.85 3.27
C ASN A 159 -7.86 -9.96 2.19
N THR A 160 -9.05 -10.35 1.71
CA THR A 160 -9.13 -11.21 0.54
C THR A 160 -8.93 -10.39 -0.75
N PRO A 161 -8.35 -10.95 -1.83
CA PRO A 161 -8.18 -10.24 -3.09
C PRO A 161 -9.50 -9.67 -3.64
N ILE A 162 -10.58 -10.44 -3.58
CA ILE A 162 -11.92 -9.98 -4.00
C ILE A 162 -12.39 -8.79 -3.15
N ALA A 163 -12.25 -8.86 -1.82
CA ALA A 163 -12.62 -7.74 -0.97
C ALA A 163 -11.78 -6.49 -1.27
N ASN A 164 -10.48 -6.66 -1.51
CA ASN A 164 -9.60 -5.56 -1.88
C ASN A 164 -9.98 -4.92 -3.23
N MET A 165 -10.32 -5.73 -4.24
CA MET A 165 -10.75 -5.26 -5.55
C MET A 165 -12.11 -4.55 -5.49
N LEU A 166 -13.07 -5.12 -4.77
CA LEU A 166 -14.42 -4.57 -4.66
C LEU A 166 -14.51 -3.40 -3.68
N SER A 167 -13.63 -3.32 -2.70
CA SER A 167 -13.68 -2.27 -1.67
C SER A 167 -13.69 -0.86 -2.25
N GLY A 168 -12.89 -0.60 -3.29
CA GLY A 168 -12.85 0.71 -3.95
C GLY A 168 -14.17 1.09 -4.60
N VAL A 169 -14.78 0.14 -5.32
CA VAL A 169 -16.08 0.32 -6.00
C VAL A 169 -17.20 0.48 -4.97
N LEU A 170 -17.24 -0.40 -3.97
CA LEU A 170 -18.24 -0.37 -2.91
C LEU A 170 -18.15 0.94 -2.10
N THR A 171 -16.94 1.38 -1.76
CA THR A 171 -16.75 2.64 -1.04
C THR A 171 -17.31 3.82 -1.84
N THR A 172 -17.06 3.88 -3.14
CA THR A 172 -17.58 4.96 -3.99
C THR A 172 -19.10 4.94 -4.04
N ILE A 173 -19.70 3.76 -4.28
CA ILE A 173 -21.18 3.61 -4.34
C ILE A 173 -21.82 3.97 -2.99
N LEU A 174 -21.21 3.53 -1.88
CA LEU A 174 -21.77 3.77 -0.55
C LEU A 174 -21.60 5.22 -0.10
N GLU A 175 -20.45 5.86 -0.38
CA GLU A 175 -20.22 7.26 -0.03
C GLU A 175 -21.15 8.24 -0.75
N GLU A 176 -21.61 7.90 -1.95
CA GLU A 176 -22.59 8.68 -2.71
C GLU A 176 -24.03 8.43 -2.22
N ASN A 177 -24.26 7.43 -1.36
CA ASN A 177 -25.59 7.09 -0.87
C ASN A 177 -25.91 7.84 0.43
N GLU A 178 -26.95 8.68 0.39
CA GLU A 178 -27.38 9.49 1.53
C GLU A 178 -27.82 8.66 2.75
N GLN A 179 -28.47 7.49 2.52
CA GLN A 179 -28.89 6.61 3.60
C GLN A 179 -27.70 5.97 4.31
N TYR A 180 -26.65 5.60 3.55
CA TYR A 180 -25.41 5.10 4.11
C TYR A 180 -24.70 6.14 4.96
N SER A 181 -24.65 7.38 4.50
CA SER A 181 -24.06 8.50 5.25
C SER A 181 -24.79 8.75 6.57
N LYS A 182 -26.13 8.70 6.57
CA LYS A 182 -26.95 8.79 7.78
C LYS A 182 -26.74 7.60 8.72
N PHE A 183 -26.67 6.38 8.16
CA PHE A 183 -26.36 5.20 8.94
C PHE A 183 -24.99 5.28 9.62
N LYS A 184 -23.96 5.69 8.89
CA LYS A 184 -22.62 5.88 9.42
C LYS A 184 -22.59 6.90 10.55
N GLU A 185 -23.24 8.03 10.37
CA GLU A 185 -23.35 9.06 11.42
C GLU A 185 -24.04 8.53 12.68
N GLN A 186 -25.14 7.79 12.52
CA GLN A 186 -25.82 7.15 13.64
C GLN A 186 -24.97 6.09 14.32
N PHE A 187 -24.27 5.26 13.54
CA PHE A 187 -23.35 4.25 14.06
C PHE A 187 -22.21 4.87 14.86
N ASP A 188 -21.58 5.92 14.32
CA ASP A 188 -20.50 6.64 15.02
C ASP A 188 -21.02 7.25 16.35
N LYS A 189 -22.23 7.78 16.37
CA LYS A 189 -22.86 8.31 17.60
C LYS A 189 -23.06 7.26 18.68
N LEU A 190 -23.33 5.99 18.33
CA LEU A 190 -23.44 4.90 19.30
C LEU A 190 -22.18 4.70 20.15
N PHE A 191 -20.99 4.97 19.56
CA PHE A 191 -19.72 4.75 20.24
C PHE A 191 -19.08 6.04 20.77
N THR A 192 -19.44 7.19 20.22
CA THR A 192 -18.80 8.48 20.56
C THR A 192 -19.65 9.35 21.49
N SER A 193 -21.00 9.21 21.47
CA SER A 193 -21.86 9.98 22.32
C SER A 193 -21.79 9.50 23.77
N SER A 194 -21.54 10.42 24.70
CA SER A 194 -21.55 10.14 26.14
C SER A 194 -22.91 9.68 26.68
N GLU A 195 -24.01 9.95 25.95
CA GLU A 195 -25.37 9.54 26.31
C GLU A 195 -25.75 8.18 25.74
N SER A 196 -24.89 7.58 24.89
CA SER A 196 -25.14 6.27 24.30
C SER A 196 -25.01 5.15 25.35
N GLU A 197 -26.02 4.28 25.44
CA GLU A 197 -25.95 3.09 26.31
C GLU A 197 -24.73 2.19 26.00
N VAL A 198 -24.32 2.11 24.72
CA VAL A 198 -23.16 1.35 24.31
C VAL A 198 -21.88 1.97 24.88
N ARG A 199 -21.77 3.29 24.79
CA ARG A 199 -20.62 4.02 25.35
C ARG A 199 -20.54 3.88 26.86
N VAL A 200 -21.66 4.04 27.54
CA VAL A 200 -21.73 3.87 29.00
C VAL A 200 -21.26 2.47 29.40
N LYS A 201 -21.75 1.42 28.73
CA LYS A 201 -21.30 0.03 29.01
C LYS A 201 -19.81 -0.20 28.71
N LEU A 202 -19.28 0.41 27.67
CA LEU A 202 -17.84 0.34 27.39
C LEU A 202 -17.01 1.04 28.46
N ASP A 203 -17.45 2.18 28.96
CA ASP A 203 -16.77 2.90 30.03
C ASP A 203 -16.84 2.14 31.38
N GLU A 204 -17.97 1.51 31.69
CA GLU A 204 -18.12 0.59 32.84
C GLU A 204 -17.16 -0.60 32.72
N LEU A 205 -17.10 -1.24 31.55
CA LEU A 205 -16.20 -2.35 31.29
C LEU A 205 -14.72 -1.90 31.40
N SER A 206 -14.39 -0.72 30.88
CA SER A 206 -13.07 -0.11 31.03
C SER A 206 -12.69 0.06 32.50
N GLY A 207 -13.64 0.50 33.33
CA GLY A 207 -13.46 0.63 34.78
C GLY A 207 -13.23 -0.73 35.47
N GLN A 208 -13.99 -1.75 35.09
CA GLN A 208 -13.81 -3.09 35.65
C GLN A 208 -12.43 -3.67 35.26
N VAL A 209 -12.06 -3.59 33.98
CA VAL A 209 -10.76 -4.08 33.49
C VAL A 209 -9.62 -3.31 34.18
N LYS A 210 -9.75 -2.00 34.34
CA LYS A 210 -8.78 -1.18 35.09
C LYS A 210 -8.58 -1.71 36.51
N MET A 211 -9.66 -1.97 37.23
CA MET A 211 -9.63 -2.46 38.62
C MET A 211 -8.93 -3.84 38.73
N TYR A 212 -9.07 -4.72 37.73
CA TYR A 212 -8.34 -5.98 37.69
C TYR A 212 -6.85 -5.79 37.38
N LEU A 213 -6.52 -4.88 36.45
CA LEU A 213 -5.15 -4.63 36.05
C LEU A 213 -4.35 -3.89 37.14
N GLU A 214 -4.96 -2.96 37.89
CA GLU A 214 -4.34 -2.28 39.02
C GLU A 214 -3.88 -3.23 40.14
N LYS A 215 -4.57 -4.38 40.28
CA LYS A 215 -4.14 -5.42 41.23
C LYS A 215 -2.88 -6.17 40.80
N GLN A 216 -2.57 -6.17 39.51
CA GLN A 216 -1.42 -6.88 38.94
C GLN A 216 -0.30 -5.94 38.52
N PHE A 217 -0.63 -4.71 38.15
CA PHE A 217 0.30 -3.70 37.61
C PHE A 217 0.06 -2.37 38.31
N ALA A 218 0.97 -1.97 39.20
CA ALA A 218 0.86 -0.74 39.98
C ALA A 218 0.76 0.55 39.12
N ASP A 219 1.24 0.51 37.88
CA ASP A 219 1.31 1.67 36.97
C ASP A 219 0.14 1.76 35.99
N CYS A 220 -0.91 0.95 36.14
CA CYS A 220 -2.07 0.99 35.25
C CYS A 220 -2.99 2.16 35.57
N ASN A 221 -2.74 3.33 34.95
CA ASN A 221 -3.50 4.55 35.26
C ASN A 221 -4.78 4.71 34.46
N LYS A 222 -4.89 4.11 33.27
CA LYS A 222 -6.03 4.24 32.37
C LYS A 222 -6.20 3.02 31.47
N VAL A 223 -7.44 2.57 31.30
CA VAL A 223 -7.85 1.60 30.27
C VAL A 223 -8.93 2.27 29.42
N VAL A 224 -8.80 2.20 28.11
CA VAL A 224 -9.78 2.74 27.16
C VAL A 224 -10.01 1.70 26.08
N PHE A 225 -11.27 1.43 25.76
CA PHE A 225 -11.65 0.69 24.55
C PHE A 225 -11.87 1.68 23.42
N GLU A 226 -11.05 1.57 22.37
CA GLU A 226 -11.22 2.28 21.11
C GLU A 226 -11.95 1.35 20.12
N VAL A 227 -13.00 1.88 19.46
CA VAL A 227 -13.83 1.17 18.48
C VAL A 227 -13.70 1.83 17.12
#